data_56a906b33562715e8d3c5abed7afb1c6
#
_entry.id   56a906b33562715e8d3c5abed7afb1c6
#
_cell.length_a   1.000
_cell.length_b   1.000
_cell.length_c   1.000
_cell.angle_alpha   90.00
_cell.angle_beta   90.00
_cell.angle_gamma   90.00
#
_symmetry.space_group_name_H-M   'P 1'
#
loop_
_entity.id
_entity.type
_entity.pdbx_description
1 polymer ?
#
loop_
_entity_poly.entity_id
_entity_poly.type
_entity_poly.pdbx_seq_one_letter_code
_entity_poly.pdbx_strand_id
1 'polypeptide(L)'
;MNYIHLTIEERACISKFKEMGLSLREMAKLLNRSVSTISREIKWNSYKKSVNYSVIKYSPTVAQRKYNERRLKCHRPIKKSYPILEYIKNKIELHWSPDQIINRNDNNKPDKFPSLSTIYRWIHLGYIPKTNIEHLRRKGKFKRPAETRGRFNLGKTIKKRPKEVYKRNTFGHWEADTVVSGKLNNYSLKSKYCFVSLAERKTRLYLVKWVPDRKEETVTNAIIELLKNFPKEAIKTITCDRGKEFAGWKRIEKELDTKMYFADPYCAWQKGTNENSNGLLREFYPKQMDLSKTNEKEVQDVLKLLNNRPRKCINYKTPQELFNEYLCECCTWFDKLSNKKRCLSNILSLLRIIPPRLYLTDITEGISRSRECTFS
;
A
#
# COMPACT_ATOMS: atom_id res chain seq x y z
N MET A 1 27.69 28.38 -0.20
CA MET A 1 28.85 28.21 0.71
C MET A 1 28.53 27.12 1.73
N ASN A 2 29.31 26.04 1.75
CA ASN A 2 29.17 25.01 2.78
C ASN A 2 29.81 25.53 4.08
N TYR A 3 28.99 25.81 5.08
CA TYR A 3 29.47 26.21 6.41
C TYR A 3 30.03 25.00 7.15
N ILE A 4 31.34 25.01 7.46
CA ILE A 4 32.01 23.94 8.21
C ILE A 4 32.22 24.42 9.64
N HIS A 5 31.64 23.68 10.61
CA HIS A 5 31.82 23.95 12.04
C HIS A 5 33.26 23.69 12.48
N LEU A 6 33.70 24.37 13.54
CA LEU A 6 35.00 24.10 14.17
C LEU A 6 35.07 22.68 14.74
N THR A 7 36.18 22.00 14.50
CA THR A 7 36.48 20.68 15.05
C THR A 7 37.02 20.79 16.49
N ILE A 8 37.14 19.66 17.17
CA ILE A 8 37.71 19.65 18.53
C ILE A 8 39.21 19.97 18.50
N GLU A 9 39.92 19.59 17.43
CA GLU A 9 41.34 19.88 17.21
C GLU A 9 41.53 21.39 17.00
N GLU A 10 40.69 22.04 16.18
CA GLU A 10 40.74 23.51 16.00
C GLU A 10 40.46 24.24 17.33
N ARG A 11 39.56 23.72 18.18
CA ARG A 11 39.31 24.25 19.51
C ARG A 11 40.51 24.06 20.44
N ALA A 12 41.25 22.97 20.33
CA ALA A 12 42.49 22.77 21.08
C ALA A 12 43.56 23.78 20.65
N CYS A 13 43.71 24.00 19.35
CA CYS A 13 44.60 25.04 18.84
C CYS A 13 44.22 26.44 19.33
N ILE A 14 42.91 26.80 19.32
CA ILE A 14 42.44 28.10 19.84
C ILE A 14 42.84 28.25 21.34
N SER A 15 42.70 27.21 22.15
CA SER A 15 43.11 27.24 23.55
C SER A 15 44.60 27.55 23.70
N LYS A 16 45.43 26.83 22.92
CA LYS A 16 46.87 26.99 22.96
C LYS A 16 47.33 28.37 22.47
N PHE A 17 46.78 28.83 21.37
CA PHE A 17 47.05 30.18 20.83
C PHE A 17 46.66 31.28 21.80
N LYS A 18 45.55 31.10 22.53
CA LYS A 18 45.16 32.04 23.58
C LYS A 18 46.14 32.07 24.77
N GLU A 19 46.66 30.90 25.16
CA GLU A 19 47.72 30.79 26.18
C GLU A 19 49.02 31.51 25.74
N MET A 20 49.32 31.44 24.43
CA MET A 20 50.49 32.13 23.82
C MET A 20 50.25 33.64 23.60
N GLY A 21 49.07 34.15 23.91
CA GLY A 21 48.77 35.59 23.78
C GLY A 21 48.49 36.07 22.37
N LEU A 22 48.24 35.16 21.39
CA LEU A 22 47.97 35.55 20.00
C LEU A 22 46.65 36.35 19.90
N SER A 23 46.63 37.30 18.96
CA SER A 23 45.43 38.07 18.63
C SER A 23 44.39 37.22 17.87
N LEU A 24 43.12 37.63 17.89
CA LEU A 24 42.06 36.93 17.14
C LEU A 24 42.32 36.88 15.64
N ARG A 25 43.02 37.87 15.06
CA ARG A 25 43.41 37.93 13.64
C ARG A 25 44.46 36.88 13.31
N GLU A 26 45.47 36.72 14.15
CA GLU A 26 46.52 35.71 14.00
C GLU A 26 45.98 34.31 14.15
N MET A 27 45.14 34.05 15.16
CA MET A 27 44.45 32.75 15.33
C MET A 27 43.61 32.40 14.10
N ALA A 28 42.87 33.36 13.56
CA ALA A 28 42.03 33.18 12.37
C ALA A 28 42.85 32.84 11.12
N LYS A 29 44.01 33.52 10.95
CA LYS A 29 44.95 33.25 9.84
C LYS A 29 45.54 31.84 9.95
N LEU A 30 46.01 31.42 11.14
CA LEU A 30 46.61 30.11 11.37
C LEU A 30 45.62 28.97 11.17
N LEU A 31 44.35 29.16 11.54
CA LEU A 31 43.29 28.14 11.37
C LEU A 31 42.55 28.23 10.03
N ASN A 32 42.92 29.13 9.15
CA ASN A 32 42.22 29.41 7.90
C ASN A 32 40.70 29.59 8.12
N ARG A 33 40.34 30.40 9.12
CA ARG A 33 38.95 30.69 9.50
C ARG A 33 38.73 32.20 9.54
N SER A 34 37.45 32.63 9.47
CA SER A 34 37.17 34.07 9.66
C SER A 34 37.41 34.52 11.11
N VAL A 35 37.86 35.75 11.28
CA VAL A 35 38.05 36.38 12.60
C VAL A 35 36.75 36.35 13.40
N SER A 36 35.61 36.57 12.74
CA SER A 36 34.28 36.51 13.37
C SER A 36 33.92 35.10 13.88
N THR A 37 34.43 34.04 13.24
CA THR A 37 34.23 32.66 13.70
C THR A 37 34.99 32.42 15.03
N ILE A 38 36.26 32.84 15.08
CA ILE A 38 37.09 32.69 16.28
C ILE A 38 36.54 33.54 17.43
N SER A 39 36.16 34.79 17.16
CA SER A 39 35.58 35.69 18.15
C SER A 39 34.30 35.12 18.78
N ARG A 40 33.36 34.63 17.91
CA ARG A 40 32.11 33.98 18.39
C ARG A 40 32.39 32.71 19.18
N GLU A 41 33.33 31.89 18.74
CA GLU A 41 33.70 30.65 19.45
C GLU A 41 34.18 30.96 20.86
N ILE A 42 35.10 31.89 21.03
CA ILE A 42 35.63 32.29 22.34
C ILE A 42 34.53 32.95 23.17
N LYS A 43 33.77 33.89 22.61
CA LYS A 43 32.70 34.60 23.33
C LYS A 43 31.62 33.62 23.87
N TRP A 44 31.20 32.66 23.10
CA TRP A 44 30.09 31.78 23.47
C TRP A 44 30.49 30.56 24.30
N ASN A 45 31.74 30.13 24.19
CA ASN A 45 32.16 28.89 24.77
C ASN A 45 33.13 29.06 25.99
N SER A 46 33.59 30.27 26.26
CA SER A 46 34.33 30.55 27.50
C SER A 46 33.44 30.40 28.74
N TYR A 47 34.06 30.20 29.87
CA TYR A 47 33.40 30.02 31.18
C TYR A 47 34.21 30.66 32.32
N LYS A 48 33.53 31.01 33.42
CA LYS A 48 34.15 31.45 34.66
C LYS A 48 34.47 30.20 35.52
N LYS A 49 35.67 30.10 36.05
CA LYS A 49 36.07 28.92 36.84
C LYS A 49 35.41 28.89 38.23
N SER A 50 35.05 30.04 38.77
CA SER A 50 34.35 30.20 40.05
C SER A 50 33.61 31.54 40.07
N VAL A 51 32.58 31.67 40.90
CA VAL A 51 31.82 32.91 41.09
C VAL A 51 32.72 34.06 41.58
N ASN A 52 33.74 33.72 42.37
CA ASN A 52 34.68 34.71 42.98
C ASN A 52 35.88 35.07 42.09
N TYR A 53 36.03 34.46 40.91
CA TYR A 53 37.15 34.78 40.00
C TYR A 53 36.65 35.46 38.74
N SER A 54 37.16 36.67 38.49
CA SER A 54 36.86 37.45 37.24
C SER A 54 37.49 36.87 35.98
N VAL A 55 38.36 35.84 36.11
CA VAL A 55 39.10 35.28 34.97
C VAL A 55 38.23 34.37 34.12
N ILE A 56 38.00 34.79 32.89
CA ILE A 56 37.29 34.00 31.86
C ILE A 56 38.28 33.04 31.21
N LYS A 57 38.07 31.73 31.38
CA LYS A 57 38.87 30.68 30.73
C LYS A 57 38.16 30.06 29.55
N TYR A 58 38.93 29.62 28.58
CA TYR A 58 38.47 28.83 27.46
C TYR A 58 39.04 27.40 27.56
N SER A 59 38.20 26.39 27.36
CA SER A 59 38.62 24.97 27.31
C SER A 59 37.99 24.31 26.13
N PRO A 60 38.76 23.56 25.31
CA PRO A 60 38.25 22.85 24.12
C PRO A 60 37.13 21.87 24.45
N THR A 61 37.28 21.11 25.54
CA THR A 61 36.30 20.12 25.99
C THR A 61 34.96 20.74 26.40
N VAL A 62 35.04 21.86 27.18
CA VAL A 62 33.85 22.61 27.61
C VAL A 62 33.19 23.27 26.39
N ALA A 63 33.99 23.82 25.47
CA ALA A 63 33.50 24.41 24.23
C ALA A 63 32.78 23.37 23.33
N GLN A 64 33.38 22.19 23.20
CA GLN A 64 32.78 21.08 22.45
C GLN A 64 31.47 20.60 23.10
N ARG A 65 31.42 20.44 24.42
CA ARG A 65 30.21 20.08 25.14
C ARG A 65 29.09 21.11 24.90
N LYS A 66 29.36 22.39 25.12
CA LYS A 66 28.41 23.49 24.86
C LYS A 66 27.95 23.54 23.43
N TYR A 67 28.83 23.25 22.47
CA TYR A 67 28.48 23.14 21.06
C TYR A 67 27.50 21.96 20.81
N ASN A 68 27.80 20.77 21.34
CA ASN A 68 26.98 19.58 21.22
C ASN A 68 25.58 19.80 21.82
N GLU A 69 25.50 20.41 23.02
CA GLU A 69 24.24 20.76 23.69
C GLU A 69 23.38 21.71 22.83
N ARG A 70 24.00 22.72 22.22
CA ARG A 70 23.29 23.62 21.28
C ARG A 70 22.84 22.89 20.01
N ARG A 71 23.68 22.00 19.48
CA ARG A 71 23.32 21.19 18.30
C ARG A 71 22.14 20.29 18.57
N LEU A 72 22.04 19.69 19.74
CA LEU A 72 20.88 18.88 20.14
C LEU A 72 19.57 19.71 20.15
N LYS A 73 19.65 21.01 20.47
CA LYS A 73 18.49 21.91 20.45
C LYS A 73 18.15 22.47 19.06
N CYS A 74 19.09 22.42 18.12
CA CYS A 74 18.90 22.94 16.74
C CYS A 74 18.14 21.99 15.82
N HIS A 75 17.60 20.89 16.31
CA HIS A 75 16.80 19.98 15.49
C HIS A 75 15.38 20.53 15.33
N ARG A 76 14.87 20.41 14.09
CA ARG A 76 13.46 20.67 13.83
C ARG A 76 12.64 19.78 14.78
N PRO A 77 11.70 20.33 15.57
CA PRO A 77 10.94 19.52 16.51
C PRO A 77 10.27 18.35 15.77
N ILE A 78 10.48 17.14 16.27
CA ILE A 78 9.90 15.94 15.68
C ILE A 78 8.42 15.99 16.04
N LYS A 79 7.56 16.07 15.02
CA LYS A 79 6.11 16.08 15.16
C LYS A 79 5.57 14.68 15.54
N LYS A 80 6.18 14.04 16.54
CA LYS A 80 5.72 12.78 17.09
C LYS A 80 4.65 13.09 18.14
N SER A 81 3.39 12.91 17.82
CA SER A 81 2.33 12.83 18.80
C SER A 81 1.85 11.38 18.90
N TYR A 82 1.48 10.94 20.09
CA TYR A 82 0.97 9.59 20.32
C TYR A 82 -0.20 9.23 19.40
N PRO A 83 -1.23 10.10 19.24
CA PRO A 83 -2.35 9.81 18.34
C PRO A 83 -1.93 9.58 16.88
N ILE A 84 -0.93 10.32 16.36
CA ILE A 84 -0.43 10.14 15.00
C ILE A 84 0.29 8.79 14.84
N LEU A 85 1.12 8.42 15.80
CA LEU A 85 1.86 7.14 15.76
C LEU A 85 0.90 5.95 15.86
N GLU A 86 -0.11 6.03 16.72
CA GLU A 86 -1.12 5.00 16.88
C GLU A 86 -2.00 4.87 15.64
N TYR A 87 -2.46 5.97 15.07
CA TYR A 87 -3.19 5.97 13.81
C TYR A 87 -2.39 5.30 12.68
N ILE A 88 -1.11 5.68 12.51
CA ILE A 88 -0.24 5.08 11.48
C ILE A 88 -0.06 3.59 11.74
N LYS A 89 0.18 3.17 12.99
CA LYS A 89 0.32 1.78 13.40
C LYS A 89 -0.92 0.97 13.00
N ASN A 90 -2.12 1.41 13.41
CA ASN A 90 -3.38 0.73 13.14
C ASN A 90 -3.63 0.57 11.63
N LYS A 91 -3.29 1.59 10.82
CA LYS A 91 -3.42 1.49 9.35
C LYS A 91 -2.37 0.58 8.71
N ILE A 92 -1.15 0.51 9.26
CA ILE A 92 -0.12 -0.45 8.80
C ILE A 92 -0.52 -1.89 9.16
N GLU A 93 -1.13 -2.13 10.32
CA GLU A 93 -1.70 -3.44 10.72
C GLU A 93 -2.82 -3.89 9.76
N LEU A 94 -3.56 -2.94 9.17
CA LEU A 94 -4.50 -3.20 8.08
C LEU A 94 -3.81 -3.31 6.69
N HIS A 95 -2.49 -3.45 6.66
CA HIS A 95 -1.67 -3.58 5.46
C HIS A 95 -1.71 -2.37 4.51
N TRP A 96 -2.04 -1.18 5.00
CA TRP A 96 -1.96 0.04 4.20
C TRP A 96 -0.50 0.50 4.05
N SER A 97 -0.14 0.97 2.86
CA SER A 97 1.17 1.61 2.66
C SER A 97 1.15 3.05 3.19
N PRO A 98 2.32 3.62 3.56
CA PRO A 98 2.41 5.03 3.96
C PRO A 98 1.79 6.02 2.97
N ASP A 99 1.89 5.76 1.66
CA ASP A 99 1.26 6.57 0.61
C ASP A 99 -0.29 6.53 0.70
N GLN A 100 -0.86 5.36 0.97
CA GLN A 100 -2.31 5.19 1.16
C GLN A 100 -2.81 5.86 2.44
N ILE A 101 -2.04 5.78 3.52
CA ILE A 101 -2.37 6.41 4.81
C ILE A 101 -2.43 7.94 4.69
N ILE A 102 -1.52 8.54 3.92
CA ILE A 102 -1.46 9.99 3.75
C ILE A 102 -2.59 10.50 2.85
N ASN A 103 -2.79 9.84 1.72
CA ASN A 103 -3.65 10.37 0.66
C ASN A 103 -5.12 9.96 0.77
N ARG A 104 -5.43 9.02 1.70
CA ARG A 104 -6.82 8.71 2.03
C ARG A 104 -7.44 9.85 2.81
N ASN A 105 -8.60 10.32 2.35
CA ASN A 105 -9.45 11.23 3.13
C ASN A 105 -10.17 10.39 4.18
N ASP A 106 -9.80 10.55 5.44
CA ASP A 106 -10.33 9.80 6.59
C ASP A 106 -10.64 10.81 7.70
N ASN A 107 -11.89 10.87 8.12
CA ASN A 107 -12.35 11.79 9.16
C ASN A 107 -11.67 11.58 10.51
N ASN A 108 -11.15 10.37 10.74
CA ASN A 108 -10.40 10.02 11.95
C ASN A 108 -8.90 10.34 11.86
N LYS A 109 -8.44 10.95 10.76
CA LYS A 109 -7.05 11.27 10.55
C LYS A 109 -6.66 12.49 11.39
N PRO A 110 -5.62 12.40 12.23
CA PRO A 110 -5.16 13.52 13.04
C PRO A 110 -4.70 14.72 12.20
N ASP A 111 -4.91 15.94 12.73
CA ASP A 111 -4.40 17.16 12.12
C ASP A 111 -2.86 17.19 12.06
N LYS A 112 -2.31 18.01 11.15
CA LYS A 112 -0.84 18.20 10.98
C LYS A 112 -0.08 16.90 10.69
N PHE A 113 -0.66 16.04 9.86
CA PHE A 113 -0.11 14.73 9.53
C PHE A 113 1.29 14.83 8.89
N PRO A 114 2.20 13.87 9.17
CA PRO A 114 3.57 13.89 8.64
C PRO A 114 3.62 13.60 7.13
N SER A 115 4.72 14.01 6.47
CA SER A 115 4.97 13.70 5.08
C SER A 115 5.31 12.23 4.86
N LEU A 116 5.17 11.75 3.61
CA LEU A 116 5.48 10.37 3.20
C LEU A 116 6.88 9.92 3.62
N SER A 117 7.89 10.75 3.34
CA SER A 117 9.28 10.47 3.71
C SER A 117 9.49 10.41 5.22
N THR A 118 8.71 11.19 5.99
CA THR A 118 8.76 11.16 7.45
C THR A 118 8.22 9.85 8.00
N ILE A 119 7.11 9.33 7.46
CA ILE A 119 6.55 8.04 7.91
C ILE A 119 7.53 6.90 7.60
N TYR A 120 8.08 6.84 6.38
CA TYR A 120 9.10 5.83 6.07
C TYR A 120 10.29 5.92 7.01
N ARG A 121 10.80 7.12 7.28
CA ARG A 121 11.90 7.32 8.24
C ARG A 121 11.53 6.84 9.64
N TRP A 122 10.30 7.07 10.11
CA TRP A 122 9.84 6.60 11.40
C TRP A 122 9.76 5.08 11.50
N ILE A 123 9.34 4.41 10.41
CA ILE A 123 9.34 2.94 10.32
C ILE A 123 10.78 2.41 10.38
N HIS A 124 11.70 2.99 9.60
CA HIS A 124 13.12 2.58 9.58
C HIS A 124 13.83 2.81 10.92
N LEU A 125 13.49 3.87 11.65
CA LEU A 125 14.05 4.20 12.95
C LEU A 125 13.34 3.51 14.13
N GLY A 126 12.33 2.67 13.87
CA GLY A 126 11.57 1.96 14.90
C GLY A 126 10.73 2.87 15.81
N TYR A 127 10.35 4.06 15.32
CA TYR A 127 9.55 4.99 16.13
C TYR A 127 8.08 4.62 16.21
N ILE A 128 7.60 3.76 15.32
CA ILE A 128 6.22 3.26 15.33
C ILE A 128 6.22 1.89 16.01
N PRO A 129 5.58 1.73 17.17
CA PRO A 129 5.61 0.48 17.93
C PRO A 129 5.12 -0.72 17.10
N LYS A 130 5.78 -1.85 17.24
CA LYS A 130 5.46 -3.13 16.56
C LYS A 130 5.43 -3.06 15.02
N THR A 131 6.04 -2.03 14.39
CA THR A 131 6.13 -1.93 12.93
C THR A 131 7.59 -1.85 12.49
N ASN A 132 7.93 -2.59 11.44
CA ASN A 132 9.25 -2.58 10.80
C ASN A 132 9.11 -2.67 9.27
N ILE A 133 10.24 -2.78 8.57
CA ILE A 133 10.27 -2.89 7.10
C ILE A 133 9.51 -4.13 6.58
N GLU A 134 9.37 -5.18 7.38
CA GLU A 134 8.69 -6.42 7.00
C GLU A 134 7.17 -6.23 6.83
N HIS A 135 6.57 -5.24 7.50
CA HIS A 135 5.17 -4.87 7.33
C HIS A 135 4.91 -4.10 6.02
N LEU A 136 5.97 -3.65 5.34
CA LEU A 136 5.83 -3.01 4.03
C LEU A 136 5.75 -4.05 2.91
N ARG A 137 4.94 -3.78 1.88
CA ARG A 137 4.67 -4.69 0.76
C ARG A 137 5.92 -5.37 0.17
N ARG A 138 7.03 -4.65 0.03
CA ARG A 138 8.25 -5.18 -0.59
C ARG A 138 9.21 -5.85 0.39
N LYS A 139 9.00 -5.73 1.69
CA LYS A 139 9.86 -6.33 2.74
C LYS A 139 11.37 -6.15 2.46
N GLY A 140 11.77 -5.02 1.86
CA GLY A 140 13.15 -4.74 1.46
C GLY A 140 13.67 -5.49 0.22
N LYS A 141 12.85 -6.27 -0.50
CA LYS A 141 13.29 -7.09 -1.65
C LYS A 141 13.08 -6.37 -2.99
N PHE A 142 14.11 -6.36 -3.85
CA PHE A 142 14.11 -5.62 -5.13
C PHE A 142 14.20 -6.49 -6.41
N LYS A 143 14.46 -7.80 -6.32
CA LYS A 143 14.65 -8.67 -7.50
C LYS A 143 13.35 -9.28 -8.01
N ARG A 144 13.14 -9.25 -9.34
CA ARG A 144 12.04 -9.94 -10.05
C ARG A 144 12.60 -11.22 -10.70
N PRO A 145 11.95 -12.40 -10.55
CA PRO A 145 12.33 -13.61 -11.27
C PRO A 145 11.90 -13.53 -12.75
N ALA A 146 12.70 -14.17 -13.64
CA ALA A 146 12.36 -14.35 -15.06
C ALA A 146 11.32 -15.44 -15.26
N GLU A 147 10.46 -15.33 -16.31
CA GLU A 147 9.38 -16.27 -16.61
C GLU A 147 9.78 -17.21 -17.78
N THR A 148 9.46 -18.52 -17.65
CA THR A 148 9.89 -19.61 -18.57
C THR A 148 8.75 -20.51 -19.08
N ARG A 149 7.55 -19.99 -19.40
CA ARG A 149 6.39 -20.82 -19.78
C ARG A 149 6.24 -20.98 -21.30
N GLY A 150 5.74 -22.17 -21.73
CA GLY A 150 5.51 -22.53 -23.13
C GLY A 150 4.23 -21.92 -23.76
N ARG A 151 4.07 -22.07 -25.09
CA ARG A 151 2.97 -21.52 -25.89
C ARG A 151 1.84 -22.55 -26.04
N PHE A 152 0.61 -22.17 -25.71
CA PHE A 152 -0.61 -22.94 -25.96
C PHE A 152 -1.66 -22.04 -26.63
N ASN A 153 -2.33 -22.51 -27.72
CA ASN A 153 -3.32 -21.71 -28.45
C ASN A 153 -4.73 -22.08 -28.01
N LEU A 154 -5.39 -21.20 -27.28
CA LEU A 154 -6.80 -21.33 -26.85
C LEU A 154 -7.62 -20.12 -27.30
N GLY A 155 -8.85 -20.35 -27.71
CA GLY A 155 -9.93 -19.37 -27.83
C GLY A 155 -9.65 -18.07 -28.61
N LYS A 156 -10.41 -17.01 -28.27
CA LYS A 156 -10.32 -15.69 -28.91
C LYS A 156 -9.10 -14.90 -28.39
N THR A 157 -8.25 -14.41 -29.29
CA THR A 157 -7.10 -13.61 -28.91
C THR A 157 -7.52 -12.28 -28.30
N ILE A 158 -6.69 -11.70 -27.41
CA ILE A 158 -6.91 -10.40 -26.78
C ILE A 158 -7.05 -9.27 -27.81
N LYS A 159 -6.52 -9.42 -29.02
CA LYS A 159 -6.65 -8.45 -30.12
C LYS A 159 -8.10 -8.23 -30.55
N LYS A 160 -8.98 -9.24 -30.36
CA LYS A 160 -10.42 -9.16 -30.65
C LYS A 160 -11.23 -8.59 -29.47
N ARG A 161 -10.59 -8.25 -28.37
CA ARG A 161 -11.26 -7.69 -27.20
C ARG A 161 -11.72 -6.25 -27.48
N PRO A 162 -12.92 -5.84 -27.05
CA PRO A 162 -13.43 -4.48 -27.28
C PRO A 162 -12.47 -3.40 -26.78
N LYS A 163 -12.33 -2.32 -27.54
CA LYS A 163 -11.42 -1.21 -27.21
C LYS A 163 -11.76 -0.51 -25.90
N GLU A 164 -13.04 -0.48 -25.49
CA GLU A 164 -13.52 0.09 -24.23
C GLU A 164 -12.85 -0.55 -23.00
N VAL A 165 -12.51 -1.86 -23.07
CA VAL A 165 -11.84 -2.58 -21.98
C VAL A 165 -10.50 -1.95 -21.60
N TYR A 166 -9.81 -1.33 -22.59
CA TYR A 166 -8.52 -0.67 -22.33
C TYR A 166 -8.68 0.63 -21.53
N LYS A 167 -9.77 1.37 -21.73
CA LYS A 167 -10.05 2.64 -21.05
C LYS A 167 -10.41 2.46 -19.58
N ARG A 168 -10.86 1.25 -19.15
CA ARG A 168 -11.26 0.93 -17.78
C ARG A 168 -12.37 1.83 -17.22
N ASN A 169 -13.23 2.37 -18.08
CA ASN A 169 -14.30 3.29 -17.68
C ASN A 169 -15.60 2.55 -17.35
N THR A 170 -15.76 1.33 -17.90
CA THR A 170 -16.95 0.50 -17.69
C THR A 170 -16.66 -0.64 -16.74
N PHE A 171 -17.64 -0.97 -15.89
CA PHE A 171 -17.60 -2.13 -15.01
C PHE A 171 -17.91 -3.41 -15.79
N GLY A 172 -17.46 -4.57 -15.25
CA GLY A 172 -17.78 -5.88 -15.81
C GLY A 172 -16.67 -6.51 -16.66
N HIS A 173 -15.48 -5.95 -16.65
CA HIS A 173 -14.33 -6.50 -17.37
C HIS A 173 -13.34 -7.13 -16.38
N TRP A 174 -13.32 -8.45 -16.35
CA TRP A 174 -12.56 -9.23 -15.40
C TRP A 174 -11.26 -9.78 -15.99
N GLU A 175 -10.26 -9.91 -15.17
CA GLU A 175 -9.02 -10.64 -15.46
C GLU A 175 -8.96 -11.87 -14.57
N ALA A 176 -8.78 -13.07 -15.17
CA ALA A 176 -8.68 -14.35 -14.46
C ALA A 176 -7.24 -14.86 -14.43
N ASP A 177 -6.84 -15.47 -13.32
CA ASP A 177 -5.53 -16.09 -13.15
C ASP A 177 -5.57 -17.19 -12.08
N THR A 178 -4.51 -18.00 -12.02
CA THR A 178 -4.31 -18.98 -10.96
C THR A 178 -3.06 -18.67 -10.14
N VAL A 179 -3.17 -18.72 -8.82
CA VAL A 179 -2.06 -18.47 -7.90
C VAL A 179 -1.68 -19.77 -7.22
N VAL A 180 -0.55 -20.35 -7.61
CA VAL A 180 -0.12 -21.69 -7.17
C VAL A 180 0.91 -21.62 -6.05
N SER A 181 0.95 -22.63 -5.18
CA SER A 181 2.03 -22.87 -4.24
C SER A 181 3.36 -23.06 -4.96
N GLY A 182 4.43 -22.54 -4.41
CA GLY A 182 5.80 -22.90 -4.80
C GLY A 182 6.29 -24.11 -3.99
N LYS A 183 7.51 -24.55 -4.29
CA LYS A 183 8.22 -25.51 -3.45
C LYS A 183 8.77 -24.82 -2.20
N LEU A 184 8.66 -25.47 -1.04
CA LEU A 184 9.26 -24.96 0.20
C LEU A 184 10.80 -25.03 0.12
N ASN A 185 11.29 -26.15 -0.40
CA ASN A 185 12.70 -26.41 -0.70
C ASN A 185 12.82 -27.31 -1.94
N ASN A 186 14.04 -27.62 -2.39
CA ASN A 186 14.25 -28.45 -3.58
C ASN A 186 13.73 -29.89 -3.46
N TYR A 187 13.52 -30.37 -2.25
CA TYR A 187 13.08 -31.75 -1.94
C TYR A 187 11.57 -31.86 -1.66
N SER A 188 10.87 -30.75 -1.38
CA SER A 188 9.47 -30.78 -1.06
C SER A 188 8.59 -30.94 -2.30
N LEU A 189 7.53 -31.74 -2.20
CA LEU A 189 6.49 -31.81 -3.21
C LEU A 189 5.72 -30.48 -3.25
N LYS A 190 5.41 -30.05 -4.45
CA LYS A 190 4.58 -28.87 -4.66
C LYS A 190 3.14 -29.22 -4.33
N SER A 191 2.50 -28.42 -3.48
CA SER A 191 1.06 -28.57 -3.21
C SER A 191 0.24 -28.44 -4.49
N LYS A 192 -0.78 -29.28 -4.63
CA LYS A 192 -1.74 -29.22 -5.74
C LYS A 192 -2.73 -28.06 -5.59
N TYR A 193 -2.96 -27.61 -4.35
CA TYR A 193 -3.87 -26.52 -4.04
C TYR A 193 -3.44 -25.20 -4.68
N CYS A 194 -4.43 -24.44 -5.17
CA CYS A 194 -4.20 -23.13 -5.75
C CYS A 194 -5.38 -22.19 -5.46
N PHE A 195 -5.18 -20.92 -5.74
CA PHE A 195 -6.26 -19.94 -5.79
C PHE A 195 -6.64 -19.67 -7.23
N VAL A 196 -7.93 -19.66 -7.52
CA VAL A 196 -8.51 -19.07 -8.73
C VAL A 196 -8.86 -17.62 -8.39
N SER A 197 -8.29 -16.68 -9.09
CA SER A 197 -8.43 -15.25 -8.81
C SER A 197 -9.08 -14.51 -9.97
N LEU A 198 -9.97 -13.57 -9.63
CA LEU A 198 -10.65 -12.67 -10.55
C LEU A 198 -10.43 -11.23 -10.09
N ALA A 199 -9.95 -10.37 -10.98
CA ALA A 199 -9.79 -8.95 -10.71
C ALA A 199 -10.61 -8.12 -11.69
N GLU A 200 -11.52 -7.28 -11.19
CA GLU A 200 -12.29 -6.35 -11.99
C GLU A 200 -11.43 -5.13 -12.35
N ARG A 201 -11.50 -4.67 -13.61
CA ARG A 201 -10.53 -3.71 -14.17
C ARG A 201 -10.80 -2.25 -13.78
N LYS A 202 -12.06 -1.84 -13.56
CA LYS A 202 -12.46 -0.47 -13.20
C LYS A 202 -12.33 -0.26 -11.68
N THR A 203 -13.04 -1.04 -10.91
CA THR A 203 -13.13 -0.91 -9.45
C THR A 203 -11.94 -1.51 -8.71
N ARG A 204 -11.19 -2.40 -9.36
CA ARG A 204 -10.13 -3.21 -8.74
C ARG A 204 -10.65 -4.24 -7.73
N LEU A 205 -11.96 -4.52 -7.73
CA LEU A 205 -12.54 -5.57 -6.90
C LEU A 205 -11.81 -6.88 -7.18
N TYR A 206 -11.47 -7.59 -6.13
CA TYR A 206 -10.68 -8.81 -6.21
C TYR A 206 -11.40 -9.96 -5.52
N LEU A 207 -11.64 -11.03 -6.26
CA LEU A 207 -12.29 -12.23 -5.80
C LEU A 207 -11.30 -13.40 -5.90
N VAL A 208 -11.36 -14.31 -4.93
CA VAL A 208 -10.49 -15.49 -4.90
C VAL A 208 -11.31 -16.68 -4.39
N LYS A 209 -11.11 -17.81 -5.03
CA LYS A 209 -11.60 -19.12 -4.57
C LYS A 209 -10.42 -20.03 -4.31
N TRP A 210 -10.36 -20.62 -3.14
CA TRP A 210 -9.41 -21.66 -2.83
C TRP A 210 -9.89 -22.99 -3.39
N VAL A 211 -9.03 -23.71 -4.12
CA VAL A 211 -9.38 -24.95 -4.83
C VAL A 211 -8.31 -26.02 -4.62
N PRO A 212 -8.70 -27.31 -4.58
CA PRO A 212 -7.80 -28.43 -4.26
C PRO A 212 -6.80 -28.75 -5.37
N ASP A 213 -7.13 -28.38 -6.62
CA ASP A 213 -6.23 -28.61 -7.76
C ASP A 213 -6.42 -27.55 -8.85
N ARG A 214 -5.56 -27.63 -9.86
CA ARG A 214 -5.54 -26.71 -11.02
C ARG A 214 -6.10 -27.37 -12.29
N LYS A 215 -7.03 -28.32 -12.15
CA LYS A 215 -7.68 -28.95 -13.29
C LYS A 215 -8.65 -27.98 -13.96
N GLU A 216 -8.86 -28.19 -15.26
CA GLU A 216 -9.80 -27.41 -16.08
C GLU A 216 -11.18 -27.30 -15.42
N GLU A 217 -11.75 -28.44 -15.02
CA GLU A 217 -13.09 -28.52 -14.44
C GLU A 217 -13.17 -27.75 -13.12
N THR A 218 -12.20 -27.94 -12.22
CA THR A 218 -12.14 -27.26 -10.93
C THR A 218 -12.03 -25.74 -11.08
N VAL A 219 -11.19 -25.28 -12.01
CA VAL A 219 -11.01 -23.85 -12.27
C VAL A 219 -12.25 -23.25 -12.95
N THR A 220 -12.87 -23.97 -13.90
CA THR A 220 -14.11 -23.58 -14.55
C THR A 220 -15.24 -23.40 -13.55
N ASN A 221 -15.47 -24.40 -12.69
CA ASN A 221 -16.49 -24.33 -11.63
C ASN A 221 -16.24 -23.17 -10.67
N ALA A 222 -15.00 -22.94 -10.27
CA ALA A 222 -14.63 -21.84 -9.38
C ALA A 222 -14.94 -20.46 -10.00
N ILE A 223 -14.63 -20.24 -11.28
CA ILE A 223 -14.94 -18.99 -11.98
C ILE A 223 -16.46 -18.78 -12.06
N ILE A 224 -17.21 -19.80 -12.43
CA ILE A 224 -18.67 -19.73 -12.50
C ILE A 224 -19.25 -19.42 -11.11
N GLU A 225 -18.82 -20.13 -10.08
CA GLU A 225 -19.30 -19.92 -8.70
C GLU A 225 -19.03 -18.50 -8.20
N LEU A 226 -17.85 -17.95 -8.48
CA LEU A 226 -17.49 -16.61 -8.07
C LEU A 226 -18.32 -15.52 -8.74
N LEU A 227 -18.78 -15.75 -9.99
CA LEU A 227 -19.47 -14.73 -10.78
C LEU A 227 -20.98 -14.97 -10.93
N LYS A 228 -21.51 -16.18 -10.74
CA LYS A 228 -22.92 -16.52 -10.99
C LYS A 228 -23.94 -15.62 -10.26
N ASN A 229 -23.55 -15.06 -9.12
CA ASN A 229 -24.42 -14.19 -8.32
C ASN A 229 -24.37 -12.71 -8.77
N PHE A 230 -23.45 -12.35 -9.66
CA PHE A 230 -23.37 -11.00 -10.20
C PHE A 230 -24.44 -10.79 -11.28
N PRO A 231 -24.99 -9.58 -11.42
CA PRO A 231 -25.87 -9.26 -12.54
C PRO A 231 -25.10 -9.40 -13.87
N LYS A 232 -25.81 -9.76 -14.95
CA LYS A 232 -25.20 -10.01 -16.27
C LYS A 232 -24.38 -8.83 -16.78
N GLU A 233 -24.85 -7.62 -16.52
CA GLU A 233 -24.20 -6.36 -16.88
C GLU A 233 -22.84 -6.19 -16.20
N ALA A 234 -22.64 -6.88 -15.08
CA ALA A 234 -21.39 -6.91 -14.33
C ALA A 234 -20.38 -7.95 -14.84
N ILE A 235 -20.73 -8.76 -15.88
CA ILE A 235 -19.87 -9.83 -16.39
C ILE A 235 -19.76 -9.72 -17.92
N LYS A 236 -19.17 -8.64 -18.41
CA LYS A 236 -19.09 -8.37 -19.85
C LYS A 236 -18.00 -9.19 -20.56
N THR A 237 -16.80 -9.21 -19.97
CA THR A 237 -15.66 -9.96 -20.54
C THR A 237 -14.76 -10.53 -19.45
N ILE A 238 -14.16 -11.67 -19.74
CA ILE A 238 -13.12 -12.27 -18.90
C ILE A 238 -11.84 -12.41 -19.74
N THR A 239 -10.71 -11.94 -19.22
CA THR A 239 -9.40 -12.08 -19.87
C THR A 239 -8.51 -12.98 -19.03
N CYS A 240 -7.99 -14.06 -19.60
CA CYS A 240 -7.09 -15.01 -18.95
C CYS A 240 -5.80 -15.21 -19.75
N ASP A 241 -4.85 -15.98 -19.22
CA ASP A 241 -3.72 -16.49 -20.00
C ASP A 241 -4.13 -17.76 -20.78
N ARG A 242 -3.16 -18.30 -21.53
CA ARG A 242 -3.36 -19.51 -22.33
C ARG A 242 -3.01 -20.77 -21.53
N GLY A 243 -3.29 -20.80 -20.24
CA GLY A 243 -3.10 -21.99 -19.41
C GLY A 243 -4.13 -23.08 -19.74
N LYS A 244 -3.72 -24.35 -19.63
CA LYS A 244 -4.62 -25.51 -19.85
C LYS A 244 -5.81 -25.49 -18.88
N GLU A 245 -5.67 -24.92 -17.72
CA GLU A 245 -6.70 -24.74 -16.70
C GLU A 245 -7.90 -23.89 -17.16
N PHE A 246 -7.73 -23.09 -18.23
CA PHE A 246 -8.80 -22.30 -18.83
C PHE A 246 -9.39 -22.95 -20.10
N ALA A 247 -9.13 -24.23 -20.35
CA ALA A 247 -9.65 -24.93 -21.52
C ALA A 247 -11.19 -25.03 -21.51
N GLY A 248 -11.82 -25.01 -20.34
CA GLY A 248 -13.28 -24.98 -20.15
C GLY A 248 -13.97 -23.65 -20.48
N TRP A 249 -13.28 -22.72 -21.15
CA TRP A 249 -13.78 -21.39 -21.46
C TRP A 249 -15.14 -21.35 -22.19
N LYS A 250 -15.46 -22.35 -23.05
CA LYS A 250 -16.74 -22.41 -23.74
C LYS A 250 -17.91 -22.59 -22.78
N ARG A 251 -17.71 -23.38 -21.70
CA ARG A 251 -18.70 -23.57 -20.65
C ARG A 251 -18.88 -22.29 -19.83
N ILE A 252 -17.79 -21.59 -19.52
CA ILE A 252 -17.85 -20.29 -18.82
C ILE A 252 -18.60 -19.26 -19.66
N GLU A 253 -18.30 -19.15 -20.96
CA GLU A 253 -19.03 -18.24 -21.89
C GLU A 253 -20.54 -18.55 -21.91
N LYS A 254 -20.90 -19.84 -21.91
CA LYS A 254 -22.31 -20.29 -21.99
C LYS A 254 -23.05 -20.02 -20.65
N GLU A 255 -22.48 -20.38 -19.52
CA GLU A 255 -23.16 -20.29 -18.23
C GLU A 255 -23.25 -18.84 -17.71
N LEU A 256 -22.23 -18.00 -17.98
CA LEU A 256 -22.18 -16.61 -17.52
C LEU A 256 -22.62 -15.60 -18.58
N ASP A 257 -23.00 -16.04 -19.77
CA ASP A 257 -23.37 -15.17 -20.93
C ASP A 257 -22.32 -14.07 -21.19
N THR A 258 -21.04 -14.45 -21.19
CA THR A 258 -19.89 -13.55 -21.29
C THR A 258 -18.96 -13.92 -22.46
N LYS A 259 -17.93 -13.12 -22.69
CA LYS A 259 -16.91 -13.41 -23.71
C LYS A 259 -15.53 -13.53 -23.08
N MET A 260 -14.83 -14.64 -23.36
CA MET A 260 -13.47 -14.88 -22.89
C MET A 260 -12.43 -14.50 -23.94
N TYR A 261 -11.37 -13.84 -23.49
CA TYR A 261 -10.23 -13.44 -24.33
C TYR A 261 -8.93 -13.94 -23.71
N PHE A 262 -8.00 -14.35 -24.56
CA PHE A 262 -6.74 -14.93 -24.15
C PHE A 262 -5.59 -13.96 -24.42
N ALA A 263 -4.82 -13.64 -23.40
CA ALA A 263 -3.63 -12.81 -23.51
C ALA A 263 -2.58 -13.45 -24.43
N ASP A 264 -1.77 -12.61 -25.06
CA ASP A 264 -0.66 -13.10 -25.88
C ASP A 264 0.42 -13.71 -24.98
N PRO A 265 1.12 -14.73 -25.46
CA PRO A 265 2.24 -15.31 -24.70
C PRO A 265 3.27 -14.23 -24.36
N TYR A 266 3.84 -14.31 -23.15
CA TYR A 266 4.85 -13.37 -22.63
C TYR A 266 4.40 -11.92 -22.47
N CYS A 267 3.11 -11.64 -22.61
CA CYS A 267 2.54 -10.29 -22.49
C CYS A 267 1.83 -10.10 -21.12
N ALA A 268 2.56 -10.26 -20.02
CA ALA A 268 2.00 -10.13 -18.66
C ALA A 268 1.30 -8.78 -18.40
N TRP A 269 1.75 -7.69 -19.06
CA TRP A 269 1.12 -6.36 -18.96
C TRP A 269 -0.32 -6.32 -19.43
N GLN A 270 -0.76 -7.27 -20.27
CA GLN A 270 -2.14 -7.38 -20.75
C GLN A 270 -3.13 -7.78 -19.64
N LYS A 271 -2.62 -8.37 -18.53
CA LYS A 271 -3.34 -8.71 -17.29
C LYS A 271 -2.78 -7.99 -16.07
N GLY A 272 -2.35 -6.74 -16.21
CA GLY A 272 -1.66 -5.99 -15.16
C GLY A 272 -2.50 -5.75 -13.90
N THR A 273 -3.84 -5.79 -13.99
CA THR A 273 -4.72 -5.67 -12.82
C THR A 273 -4.59 -6.90 -11.94
N ASN A 274 -4.67 -8.08 -12.55
CA ASN A 274 -4.57 -9.34 -11.82
C ASN A 274 -3.15 -9.58 -11.28
N GLU A 275 -2.10 -9.27 -12.07
CA GLU A 275 -0.71 -9.34 -11.61
C GLU A 275 -0.50 -8.50 -10.33
N ASN A 276 -1.03 -7.27 -10.30
CA ASN A 276 -0.95 -6.42 -9.12
C ASN A 276 -1.74 -6.99 -7.94
N SER A 277 -2.96 -7.47 -8.15
CA SER A 277 -3.82 -8.05 -7.09
C SER A 277 -3.24 -9.35 -6.55
N ASN A 278 -2.75 -10.24 -7.43
CA ASN A 278 -2.03 -11.44 -7.03
C ASN A 278 -0.74 -11.10 -6.22
N GLY A 279 -0.07 -10.00 -6.59
CA GLY A 279 1.08 -9.49 -5.85
C GLY A 279 0.73 -9.04 -4.44
N LEU A 280 -0.48 -8.53 -4.21
CA LEU A 280 -0.99 -8.18 -2.88
C LEU A 280 -1.40 -9.43 -2.10
N LEU A 281 -2.08 -10.39 -2.75
CA LEU A 281 -2.41 -11.67 -2.14
C LEU A 281 -1.16 -12.40 -1.65
N ARG A 282 -0.03 -12.25 -2.37
CA ARG A 282 1.27 -12.84 -2.00
C ARG A 282 1.92 -12.19 -0.77
N GLU A 283 1.41 -11.07 -0.26
CA GLU A 283 1.81 -10.53 1.04
C GLU A 283 1.37 -11.47 2.18
N PHE A 284 0.22 -12.13 2.02
CA PHE A 284 -0.38 -13.07 2.97
C PHE A 284 0.01 -14.53 2.67
N TYR A 285 0.03 -14.90 1.39
CA TYR A 285 0.34 -16.25 0.91
C TYR A 285 1.62 -16.24 0.07
N PRO A 286 2.82 -16.24 0.69
CA PRO A 286 4.10 -16.27 -0.02
C PRO A 286 4.22 -17.49 -0.94
N LYS A 287 5.04 -17.40 -2.00
CA LYS A 287 5.20 -18.49 -2.97
C LYS A 287 5.58 -19.85 -2.35
N GLN A 288 6.34 -19.82 -1.26
CA GLN A 288 6.83 -21.01 -0.57
C GLN A 288 5.82 -21.59 0.44
N MET A 289 4.70 -20.92 0.67
CA MET A 289 3.65 -21.41 1.57
C MET A 289 2.88 -22.55 0.92
N ASP A 290 2.63 -23.59 1.70
CA ASP A 290 1.74 -24.69 1.32
C ASP A 290 0.28 -24.25 1.46
N LEU A 291 -0.41 -24.11 0.35
CA LEU A 291 -1.81 -23.68 0.33
C LEU A 291 -2.79 -24.76 0.82
N SER A 292 -2.37 -26.01 0.99
CA SER A 292 -3.23 -27.05 1.56
C SER A 292 -3.57 -26.79 3.03
N LYS A 293 -2.74 -26.02 3.73
CA LYS A 293 -2.91 -25.66 5.15
C LYS A 293 -3.81 -24.45 5.38
N THR A 294 -4.31 -23.83 4.31
CA THR A 294 -5.18 -22.67 4.35
C THR A 294 -6.65 -23.12 4.39
N ASN A 295 -7.52 -22.31 4.93
CA ASN A 295 -8.96 -22.54 4.95
C ASN A 295 -9.71 -21.38 4.28
N GLU A 296 -10.96 -21.64 3.87
CA GLU A 296 -11.79 -20.65 3.16
C GLU A 296 -12.05 -19.39 3.99
N LYS A 297 -12.20 -19.53 5.33
CA LYS A 297 -12.44 -18.39 6.21
C LYS A 297 -11.26 -17.41 6.22
N GLU A 298 -10.04 -17.92 6.34
CA GLU A 298 -8.82 -17.10 6.26
C GLU A 298 -8.71 -16.37 4.93
N VAL A 299 -9.03 -17.06 3.83
CA VAL A 299 -9.03 -16.44 2.49
C VAL A 299 -10.01 -15.29 2.41
N GLN A 300 -11.23 -15.46 2.94
CA GLN A 300 -12.24 -14.40 2.97
C GLN A 300 -11.83 -13.21 3.83
N ASP A 301 -11.19 -13.44 4.98
CA ASP A 301 -10.71 -12.35 5.82
C ASP A 301 -9.58 -11.56 5.15
N VAL A 302 -8.66 -12.24 4.46
CA VAL A 302 -7.63 -11.59 3.63
C VAL A 302 -8.26 -10.79 2.48
N LEU A 303 -9.29 -11.33 1.82
CA LEU A 303 -10.00 -10.61 0.75
C LEU A 303 -10.67 -9.33 1.25
N LYS A 304 -11.26 -9.33 2.44
CA LYS A 304 -11.80 -8.12 3.07
C LYS A 304 -10.71 -7.06 3.26
N LEU A 305 -9.54 -7.45 3.79
CA LEU A 305 -8.42 -6.52 3.93
C LEU A 305 -7.97 -5.96 2.58
N LEU A 306 -7.87 -6.79 1.54
CA LEU A 306 -7.44 -6.38 0.21
C LEU A 306 -8.44 -5.47 -0.50
N ASN A 307 -9.75 -5.74 -0.36
CA ASN A 307 -10.80 -4.94 -1.00
C ASN A 307 -11.12 -3.66 -0.23
N ASN A 308 -10.80 -3.58 1.07
CA ASN A 308 -10.88 -2.35 1.87
C ASN A 308 -9.57 -1.56 1.92
N ARG A 309 -8.57 -1.95 1.13
CA ARG A 309 -7.30 -1.23 1.02
C ARG A 309 -7.38 -0.17 -0.07
N PRO A 310 -7.16 1.13 0.24
CA PRO A 310 -7.21 2.21 -0.75
C PRO A 310 -6.24 2.00 -1.91
N ARG A 311 -6.63 2.37 -3.13
CA ARG A 311 -5.80 2.24 -4.33
C ARG A 311 -5.57 3.60 -5.00
N LYS A 312 -4.31 3.97 -5.21
CA LYS A 312 -3.93 5.20 -5.90
C LYS A 312 -4.58 5.33 -7.28
N CYS A 313 -4.67 4.23 -8.03
CA CYS A 313 -5.24 4.21 -9.39
C CYS A 313 -6.75 4.46 -9.46
N ILE A 314 -7.43 4.54 -8.33
CA ILE A 314 -8.85 4.87 -8.18
C ILE A 314 -9.03 5.99 -7.14
N ASN A 315 -8.13 6.96 -7.16
CA ASN A 315 -8.15 8.15 -6.31
C ASN A 315 -8.25 7.85 -4.81
N TYR A 316 -7.51 6.81 -4.37
CA TYR A 316 -7.47 6.34 -2.98
C TYR A 316 -8.82 5.90 -2.40
N LYS A 317 -9.84 5.70 -3.24
CA LYS A 317 -11.02 4.91 -2.85
C LYS A 317 -10.62 3.45 -2.68
N THR A 318 -11.44 2.69 -1.97
CA THR A 318 -11.26 1.24 -1.87
C THR A 318 -11.99 0.53 -3.00
N PRO A 319 -11.54 -0.66 -3.43
CA PRO A 319 -12.28 -1.49 -4.38
C PRO A 319 -13.72 -1.75 -3.94
N GLN A 320 -13.95 -1.96 -2.63
CA GLN A 320 -15.28 -2.23 -2.07
C GLN A 320 -16.21 -1.01 -2.17
N GLU A 321 -15.70 0.20 -1.89
CA GLU A 321 -16.48 1.43 -2.04
C GLU A 321 -16.96 1.63 -3.47
N LEU A 322 -16.05 1.52 -4.45
CA LEU A 322 -16.42 1.66 -5.86
C LEU A 322 -17.38 0.58 -6.35
N PHE A 323 -17.25 -0.63 -5.83
CA PHE A 323 -18.18 -1.70 -6.14
C PHE A 323 -19.58 -1.41 -5.59
N ASN A 324 -19.66 -0.91 -4.36
CA ASN A 324 -20.93 -0.51 -3.73
C ASN A 324 -21.59 0.66 -4.49
N GLU A 325 -20.81 1.68 -4.88
CA GLU A 325 -21.28 2.78 -5.73
C GLU A 325 -21.90 2.24 -7.03
N TYR A 326 -21.22 1.31 -7.72
CA TYR A 326 -21.72 0.67 -8.93
C TYR A 326 -23.02 -0.10 -8.68
N LEU A 327 -23.13 -0.85 -7.59
CA LEU A 327 -24.37 -1.57 -7.24
C LEU A 327 -25.53 -0.59 -7.00
N CYS A 328 -25.30 0.52 -6.32
CA CYS A 328 -26.31 1.55 -6.10
C CYS A 328 -26.76 2.19 -7.43
N GLU A 329 -25.83 2.52 -8.34
CA GLU A 329 -26.15 3.04 -9.66
C GLU A 329 -27.00 2.05 -10.47
N CYS A 330 -26.69 0.76 -10.42
CA CYS A 330 -27.47 -0.29 -11.07
C CYS A 330 -28.88 -0.40 -10.44
N CYS A 331 -29.02 -0.29 -9.13
CA CYS A 331 -30.32 -0.36 -8.47
C CYS A 331 -31.23 0.81 -8.85
N THR A 332 -30.71 2.03 -8.86
CA THR A 332 -31.48 3.23 -9.26
C THR A 332 -31.90 3.17 -10.74
N TRP A 333 -31.11 2.50 -11.58
CA TRP A 333 -31.44 2.29 -12.99
C TRP A 333 -32.53 1.21 -13.17
N PHE A 334 -32.47 0.12 -12.39
CA PHE A 334 -33.49 -0.95 -12.41
C PHE A 334 -34.81 -0.49 -11.78
N ASP A 335 -34.78 0.32 -10.71
CA ASP A 335 -36.00 0.89 -10.11
C ASP A 335 -36.74 1.84 -11.05
N LYS A 336 -36.02 2.48 -11.98
CA LYS A 336 -36.61 3.29 -13.06
C LYS A 336 -37.24 2.44 -14.19
N LEU A 337 -36.81 1.17 -14.34
CA LEU A 337 -37.24 0.28 -15.43
C LEU A 337 -38.24 -0.80 -15.01
N SER A 338 -38.33 -1.12 -13.72
CA SER A 338 -39.20 -2.18 -13.22
C SER A 338 -39.69 -1.90 -11.80
N ASN A 339 -41.02 -1.71 -11.69
CA ASN A 339 -41.74 -1.81 -10.41
C ASN A 339 -41.52 -3.20 -9.81
N LYS A 340 -40.45 -3.49 -9.03
CA LYS A 340 -40.49 -4.61 -8.06
C LYS A 340 -39.24 -4.92 -7.25
N LYS A 341 -39.52 -5.36 -6.02
CA LYS A 341 -38.80 -5.91 -4.88
C LYS A 341 -37.72 -7.03 -5.11
N ARG A 342 -37.40 -7.44 -6.35
CA ARG A 342 -36.45 -8.52 -6.65
C ARG A 342 -34.96 -8.13 -6.53
N CYS A 343 -34.66 -6.85 -6.65
CA CYS A 343 -33.28 -6.38 -6.63
C CYS A 343 -32.63 -6.46 -5.23
N LEU A 344 -33.38 -6.13 -4.19
CA LEU A 344 -32.88 -6.14 -2.80
C LEU A 344 -32.47 -7.53 -2.29
N SER A 345 -33.19 -8.60 -2.68
CA SER A 345 -32.84 -9.96 -2.26
C SER A 345 -31.54 -10.46 -2.90
N ASN A 346 -31.28 -10.11 -4.18
CA ASN A 346 -30.05 -10.46 -4.87
C ASN A 346 -28.84 -9.64 -4.37
N ILE A 347 -29.07 -8.37 -4.01
CA ILE A 347 -28.03 -7.53 -3.39
C ILE A 347 -27.68 -8.02 -1.99
N LEU A 348 -28.68 -8.42 -1.21
CA LEU A 348 -28.46 -9.02 0.10
C LEU A 348 -27.72 -10.36 0.02
N SER A 349 -27.92 -11.15 -1.05
CA SER A 349 -27.15 -12.36 -1.28
C SER A 349 -25.69 -12.08 -1.69
N LEU A 350 -25.46 -11.03 -2.49
CA LEU A 350 -24.11 -10.53 -2.82
C LEU A 350 -23.39 -9.96 -1.61
N LEU A 351 -24.11 -9.27 -0.74
CA LEU A 351 -23.61 -8.76 0.55
C LEU A 351 -23.34 -9.90 1.57
N ARG A 352 -23.99 -11.07 1.42
CA ARG A 352 -23.71 -12.27 2.25
C ARG A 352 -22.41 -12.99 1.88
N ILE A 353 -21.86 -12.75 0.69
CA ILE A 353 -20.49 -13.19 0.35
C ILE A 353 -19.46 -12.32 1.12
N ILE A 354 -19.89 -11.18 1.68
CA ILE A 354 -19.13 -10.25 2.51
C ILE A 354 -19.91 -10.10 3.82
N PRO A 355 -19.40 -10.51 5.01
CA PRO A 355 -20.20 -10.62 6.22
C PRO A 355 -20.77 -9.28 6.73
N PRO A 356 -21.97 -9.30 7.36
CA PRO A 356 -22.85 -8.15 7.58
C PRO A 356 -22.62 -7.48 8.94
N ARG A 357 -21.54 -6.73 9.18
CA ARG A 357 -21.48 -5.98 10.45
C ARG A 357 -21.21 -4.47 10.37
N LEU A 358 -21.16 -3.90 9.17
CA LEU A 358 -20.89 -2.44 9.01
C LEU A 358 -21.83 -1.71 8.03
N TYR A 359 -22.91 -2.33 7.53
CA TYR A 359 -23.64 -1.79 6.38
C TYR A 359 -25.09 -1.35 6.62
N LEU A 360 -25.68 -1.58 7.81
CA LEU A 360 -27.08 -1.19 8.06
C LEU A 360 -27.24 0.26 8.49
N THR A 361 -26.20 0.89 9.01
CA THR A 361 -26.28 2.30 9.45
C THR A 361 -26.08 3.29 8.30
N ASP A 362 -25.17 3.01 7.35
CA ASP A 362 -24.85 3.97 6.29
C ASP A 362 -25.85 3.95 5.12
N ILE A 363 -26.51 2.81 4.85
CA ILE A 363 -27.51 2.71 3.78
C ILE A 363 -28.83 3.36 4.20
N THR A 364 -29.20 3.27 5.47
CA THR A 364 -30.42 3.92 5.99
C THR A 364 -30.27 5.43 6.08
N GLU A 365 -29.11 5.97 6.43
CA GLU A 365 -28.82 7.40 6.41
C GLU A 365 -28.72 8.00 5.01
N GLY A 366 -28.18 7.24 4.02
CA GLY A 366 -28.13 7.68 2.62
C GLY A 366 -29.51 7.77 1.95
N ILE A 367 -30.44 6.89 2.32
CA ILE A 367 -31.81 6.88 1.78
C ILE A 367 -32.68 7.97 2.45
N SER A 368 -32.43 8.30 3.71
CA SER A 368 -33.18 9.40 4.39
C SER A 368 -32.77 10.78 3.85
N ARG A 369 -31.49 11.03 3.58
CA ARG A 369 -31.02 12.30 3.01
C ARG A 369 -31.43 12.55 1.57
N SER A 370 -31.69 11.52 0.76
CA SER A 370 -32.21 11.70 -0.60
C SER A 370 -33.71 11.98 -0.67
N ARG A 371 -34.46 11.83 0.43
CA ARG A 371 -35.89 12.17 0.50
C ARG A 371 -36.18 13.60 1.00
N GLU A 372 -35.21 14.25 1.63
CA GLU A 372 -35.42 15.65 2.13
C GLU A 372 -35.04 16.73 1.10
N CYS A 373 -34.50 16.38 -0.06
CA CYS A 373 -34.13 17.37 -1.10
C CYS A 373 -35.21 17.59 -2.20
N THR A 374 -36.45 17.14 -2.02
CA THR A 374 -37.51 17.32 -3.02
C THR A 374 -38.80 17.95 -2.49
N PHE A 375 -38.74 18.82 -1.48
CA PHE A 375 -39.83 19.72 -1.15
C PHE A 375 -39.29 21.00 -0.50
N SER A 376 -38.94 21.97 -1.36
CA SER A 376 -39.13 23.42 -1.12
C SER A 376 -38.88 24.17 -2.42
#